data_41ee237f1548b0b93291952f4e6b6de6
#
_entry.id   41ee237f1548b0b93291952f4e6b6de6
#
_cell.length_a   1.000
_cell.length_b   1.000
_cell.length_c   1.000
_cell.angle_alpha   90.00
_cell.angle_beta   90.00
_cell.angle_gamma   90.00
#
_symmetry.space_group_name_H-M   'P 1'
#
loop_
_entity.id
_entity.type
_entity.pdbx_description
1 polymer ?
#
loop_
_entity_poly.entity_id
_entity_poly.type
_entity_poly.pdbx_seq_one_letter_code
_entity_poly.pdbx_strand_id
1 'polypeptide(L)'
;EQLGGKVENGKVREFGYAEVRARNHTALLKDINDFVTPEGHGMLKVWMSHGDKVINMPPGFQLMASTDNCPIAGMADDARKFYAVQFHPEVTHTEQGKAILGRFVHEICGCKSDWNMPDYIAEAVASIKHQVGNDEVILGLSGGVDSSVAAYLLKEQGYEVIGLFMKNWHDESVTISNECPWLEDSNDAMIVADKLGIPFQVVDLSEQYRERIVDYMFSE
;
A
#
# COMPACT_ATOMS: atom_id res chain seq x y z
N GLU A 1 5.97 -7.96 15.84
CA GLU A 1 5.75 -8.57 17.15
C GLU A 1 5.64 -10.09 17.07
N GLN A 2 4.96 -10.65 16.08
CA GLN A 2 4.83 -12.11 15.89
C GLN A 2 6.16 -12.87 15.85
N LEU A 3 7.24 -12.20 15.44
CA LEU A 3 8.60 -12.77 15.41
C LEU A 3 9.40 -12.51 16.71
N GLY A 4 8.79 -11.89 17.73
CA GLY A 4 9.40 -11.60 19.01
C GLY A 4 10.05 -10.22 19.12
N GLY A 5 9.77 -9.30 18.21
CA GLY A 5 10.13 -7.90 18.31
C GLY A 5 9.13 -7.07 19.12
N LYS A 6 9.42 -5.78 19.30
CA LYS A 6 8.52 -4.82 19.95
C LYS A 6 8.35 -3.57 19.10
N VAL A 7 7.08 -3.15 18.94
CA VAL A 7 6.68 -1.92 18.27
C VAL A 7 6.06 -0.97 19.30
N GLU A 8 6.34 0.30 19.20
CA GLU A 8 5.70 1.34 20.01
C GLU A 8 5.29 2.53 19.15
N ASN A 9 4.26 3.23 19.59
CA ASN A 9 3.85 4.48 18.96
C ASN A 9 4.95 5.53 19.10
N GLY A 10 5.41 6.07 17.99
CA GLY A 10 6.46 7.07 17.95
C GLY A 10 5.96 8.41 18.47
N LYS A 11 6.70 9.06 19.38
CA LYS A 11 6.42 10.44 19.79
C LYS A 11 6.59 11.43 18.62
N VAL A 12 7.44 11.10 17.68
CA VAL A 12 7.69 11.85 16.45
C VAL A 12 7.25 10.97 15.29
N ARG A 13 6.34 11.49 14.48
CA ARG A 13 5.89 10.85 13.24
C ARG A 13 6.77 11.31 12.10
N GLU A 14 7.13 10.41 11.19
CA GLU A 14 7.92 10.72 10.01
C GLU A 14 7.05 10.55 8.75
N PHE A 15 6.80 11.68 8.07
CA PHE A 15 6.09 11.73 6.80
C PHE A 15 6.89 12.54 5.79
N GLY A 16 7.05 12.00 4.58
CA GLY A 16 7.75 12.65 3.50
C GLY A 16 9.20 12.22 3.36
N TYR A 17 10.03 13.12 2.81
CA TYR A 17 11.44 12.87 2.54
C TYR A 17 12.25 12.64 3.81
N ALA A 18 13.11 11.61 3.77
CA ALA A 18 14.08 11.33 4.82
C ALA A 18 15.37 10.76 4.24
N GLU A 19 16.48 10.96 4.94
CA GLU A 19 17.76 10.33 4.64
C GLU A 19 18.02 9.19 5.62
N VAL A 20 18.15 7.98 5.09
CA VAL A 20 18.35 6.76 5.87
C VAL A 20 19.78 6.27 5.69
N ARG A 21 20.45 6.01 6.80
CA ARG A 21 21.76 5.35 6.76
C ARG A 21 21.57 3.88 6.41
N ALA A 22 22.02 3.49 5.22
CA ALA A 22 22.04 2.10 4.76
C ALA A 22 23.31 1.40 5.25
N ARG A 23 23.17 0.16 5.73
CA ARG A 23 24.30 -0.65 6.18
C ARG A 23 24.59 -1.76 5.17
N ASN A 24 25.85 -1.80 4.70
CA ASN A 24 26.29 -2.66 3.61
C ASN A 24 26.47 -4.15 3.97
N HIS A 25 26.22 -4.55 5.21
CA HIS A 25 26.47 -5.93 5.67
C HIS A 25 25.29 -6.89 5.46
N THR A 26 24.16 -6.40 4.96
CA THR A 26 22.97 -7.22 4.66
C THR A 26 22.81 -7.40 3.16
N ALA A 27 22.29 -8.55 2.73
CA ALA A 27 22.16 -8.86 1.31
C ALA A 27 21.28 -7.83 0.56
N LEU A 28 20.20 -7.32 1.17
CA LEU A 28 19.27 -6.44 0.49
C LEU A 28 19.87 -5.07 0.14
N LEU A 29 20.57 -4.41 1.07
CA LEU A 29 21.09 -3.04 0.87
C LEU A 29 22.58 -2.97 0.53
N LYS A 30 23.24 -4.12 0.33
CA LYS A 30 24.65 -4.15 -0.06
C LYS A 30 24.90 -3.33 -1.32
N ASP A 31 25.80 -2.36 -1.24
CA ASP A 31 26.19 -1.47 -2.34
C ASP A 31 25.05 -0.64 -2.97
N ILE A 32 23.91 -0.52 -2.26
CA ILE A 32 22.81 0.38 -2.65
C ILE A 32 22.85 1.61 -1.75
N ASN A 33 23.14 2.77 -2.34
CA ASN A 33 23.09 4.08 -1.70
C ASN A 33 22.96 5.17 -2.76
N ASP A 34 22.44 6.34 -2.38
CA ASP A 34 22.38 7.52 -3.23
C ASP A 34 23.63 8.36 -3.12
N PHE A 35 24.22 8.39 -1.94
CA PHE A 35 25.48 9.08 -1.67
C PHE A 35 26.19 8.47 -0.45
N VAL A 36 27.44 8.89 -0.27
CA VAL A 36 28.25 8.47 0.88
C VAL A 36 28.67 9.73 1.66
N THR A 37 28.50 9.68 2.99
CA THR A 37 28.94 10.80 3.85
C THR A 37 30.47 10.87 3.93
N PRO A 38 31.06 12.00 4.41
CA PRO A 38 32.50 12.10 4.63
C PRO A 38 33.08 11.02 5.55
N GLU A 39 32.23 10.49 6.46
CA GLU A 39 32.60 9.40 7.39
C GLU A 39 32.51 8.01 6.74
N GLY A 40 32.13 7.93 5.47
CA GLY A 40 32.01 6.67 4.72
C GLY A 40 30.70 5.93 4.91
N HIS A 41 29.63 6.60 5.35
CA HIS A 41 28.33 6.00 5.51
C HIS A 41 27.48 6.11 4.23
N GLY A 42 26.99 5.00 3.72
CA GLY A 42 26.01 4.97 2.64
C GLY A 42 24.66 5.51 3.09
N MET A 43 24.09 6.42 2.32
CA MET A 43 22.80 7.07 2.60
C MET A 43 21.83 6.82 1.46
N LEU A 44 20.57 6.62 1.83
CA LEU A 44 19.42 6.48 0.91
C LEU A 44 18.47 7.65 1.12
N LYS A 45 18.02 8.23 0.02
CA LYS A 45 16.92 9.19 -0.01
C LYS A 45 15.62 8.42 -0.19
N VAL A 46 14.76 8.49 0.80
CA VAL A 46 13.57 7.66 0.90
C VAL A 46 12.34 8.48 1.25
N TRP A 47 11.17 7.86 1.07
CA TRP A 47 9.89 8.40 1.52
C TRP A 47 9.41 7.65 2.75
N MET A 48 9.18 8.37 3.84
CA MET A 48 8.62 7.84 5.09
C MET A 48 7.11 8.13 5.18
N SER A 49 6.38 7.22 5.80
CA SER A 49 4.97 7.41 6.15
C SER A 49 4.61 6.51 7.33
N HIS A 50 5.03 6.90 8.54
CA HIS A 50 4.77 6.10 9.73
C HIS A 50 4.63 6.93 11.00
N GLY A 51 3.80 6.43 11.93
CA GLY A 51 3.66 6.92 13.29
C GLY A 51 4.28 5.97 14.33
N ASP A 52 4.30 4.69 14.02
CA ASP A 52 4.86 3.64 14.89
C ASP A 52 6.27 3.29 14.47
N LYS A 53 7.06 2.75 15.41
CA LYS A 53 8.42 2.32 15.15
C LYS A 53 8.80 1.06 15.92
N VAL A 54 9.65 0.26 15.30
CA VAL A 54 10.29 -0.88 15.97
C VAL A 54 11.30 -0.34 17.00
N ILE A 55 11.14 -0.76 18.24
CA ILE A 55 12.07 -0.41 19.34
C ILE A 55 12.97 -1.58 19.75
N ASN A 56 12.52 -2.81 19.55
CA ASN A 56 13.32 -4.02 19.74
C ASN A 56 13.20 -4.91 18.51
N MET A 57 14.34 -5.29 17.93
CA MET A 57 14.37 -6.24 16.82
C MET A 57 14.03 -7.65 17.31
N PRO A 58 13.35 -8.46 16.49
CA PRO A 58 13.19 -9.90 16.79
C PRO A 58 14.54 -10.62 16.85
N PRO A 59 14.61 -11.77 17.55
CA PRO A 59 15.80 -12.60 17.57
C PRO A 59 16.26 -13.03 16.17
N GLY A 60 17.55 -12.92 15.90
CA GLY A 60 18.16 -13.27 14.61
C GLY A 60 18.21 -12.13 13.61
N PHE A 61 17.50 -11.03 13.85
CA PHE A 61 17.57 -9.86 12.98
C PHE A 61 18.77 -8.98 13.29
N GLN A 62 19.32 -8.36 12.25
CA GLN A 62 20.38 -7.37 12.30
C GLN A 62 19.87 -6.02 11.82
N LEU A 63 20.42 -4.94 12.36
CA LEU A 63 20.09 -3.57 11.93
C LEU A 63 20.57 -3.34 10.51
N MET A 64 19.66 -3.06 9.59
CA MET A 64 19.93 -2.84 8.17
C MET A 64 19.92 -1.35 7.78
N ALA A 65 19.03 -0.58 8.39
CA ALA A 65 18.88 0.85 8.11
C ALA A 65 18.44 1.63 9.35
N SER A 66 18.84 2.90 9.44
CA SER A 66 18.52 3.76 10.59
C SER A 66 18.43 5.23 10.21
N THR A 67 17.56 5.99 10.91
CA THR A 67 17.57 7.46 10.98
C THR A 67 17.81 7.89 12.43
N ASP A 68 17.95 9.19 12.68
CA ASP A 68 18.05 9.72 14.05
C ASP A 68 16.74 9.53 14.83
N ASN A 69 15.60 9.65 14.15
CA ASN A 69 14.27 9.50 14.74
C ASN A 69 13.76 8.06 14.76
N CYS A 70 14.23 7.23 13.82
CA CYS A 70 13.89 5.82 13.70
C CYS A 70 15.17 4.96 13.71
N PRO A 71 15.67 4.59 14.91
CA PRO A 71 16.92 3.81 15.04
C PRO A 71 16.88 2.45 14.34
N ILE A 72 15.68 1.89 14.15
CA ILE A 72 15.45 0.64 13.40
C ILE A 72 14.53 0.95 12.22
N ALA A 73 15.06 1.71 11.24
CA ALA A 73 14.35 2.00 9.98
C ALA A 73 14.41 0.85 8.98
N GLY A 74 15.25 -0.14 9.24
CA GLY A 74 15.30 -1.39 8.50
C GLY A 74 16.04 -2.47 9.26
N MET A 75 15.58 -3.71 9.14
CA MET A 75 16.16 -4.88 9.78
C MET A 75 16.13 -6.08 8.84
N ALA A 76 17.09 -6.98 8.98
CA ALA A 76 17.24 -8.15 8.12
C ALA A 76 17.64 -9.39 8.90
N ASP A 77 17.11 -10.54 8.48
CA ASP A 77 17.62 -11.87 8.77
C ASP A 77 17.95 -12.55 7.44
N ASP A 78 19.20 -12.44 7.04
CA ASP A 78 19.68 -12.97 5.76
C ASP A 78 19.53 -14.51 5.68
N ALA A 79 19.65 -15.21 6.80
CA ALA A 79 19.54 -16.66 6.85
C ALA A 79 18.12 -17.13 6.52
N ARG A 80 17.11 -16.43 7.03
CA ARG A 80 15.69 -16.71 6.75
C ARG A 80 15.16 -15.93 5.55
N LYS A 81 15.96 -15.04 4.96
CA LYS A 81 15.58 -14.11 3.87
C LYS A 81 14.42 -13.18 4.26
N PHE A 82 14.40 -12.71 5.49
CA PHE A 82 13.42 -11.76 6.00
C PHE A 82 14.01 -10.36 6.03
N TYR A 83 13.36 -9.43 5.36
CA TYR A 83 13.77 -8.04 5.28
C TYR A 83 12.57 -7.15 5.58
N ALA A 84 12.77 -6.19 6.47
CA ALA A 84 11.75 -5.19 6.80
C ALA A 84 12.33 -3.78 6.69
N VAL A 85 11.58 -2.89 6.09
CA VAL A 85 11.92 -1.47 5.95
C VAL A 85 10.73 -0.63 6.43
N GLN A 86 11.02 0.52 7.03
CA GLN A 86 10.02 1.47 7.51
C GLN A 86 9.62 2.48 6.43
N PHE A 87 10.47 2.65 5.43
CA PHE A 87 10.24 3.51 4.29
C PHE A 87 9.56 2.76 3.13
N HIS A 88 9.07 3.50 2.16
CA HIS A 88 8.36 3.00 0.99
C HIS A 88 9.29 2.85 -0.22
N PRO A 89 9.80 1.65 -0.52
CA PRO A 89 10.66 1.44 -1.70
C PRO A 89 9.88 1.48 -3.03
N GLU A 90 8.56 1.33 -3.00
CA GLU A 90 7.69 1.27 -4.19
C GLU A 90 7.37 2.65 -4.77
N VAL A 91 7.51 3.72 -3.99
CA VAL A 91 7.18 5.07 -4.46
C VAL A 91 8.34 5.72 -5.21
N THR A 92 8.02 6.62 -6.16
CA THR A 92 9.01 7.31 -7.00
C THR A 92 9.97 8.22 -6.23
N HIS A 93 9.59 8.64 -5.03
CA HIS A 93 10.41 9.47 -4.14
C HIS A 93 11.54 8.71 -3.43
N THR A 94 11.53 7.38 -3.46
CA THR A 94 12.65 6.54 -3.01
C THR A 94 13.53 6.22 -4.20
N GLU A 95 14.64 6.99 -4.36
CA GLU A 95 15.46 6.97 -5.58
C GLU A 95 15.99 5.56 -5.92
N GLN A 96 16.43 4.79 -4.93
CA GLN A 96 16.93 3.41 -5.10
C GLN A 96 15.84 2.33 -4.95
N GLY A 97 14.56 2.69 -4.89
CA GLY A 97 13.46 1.76 -4.66
C GLY A 97 13.43 0.62 -5.67
N LYS A 98 13.61 0.93 -6.95
CA LYS A 98 13.67 -0.08 -8.02
C LYS A 98 14.84 -1.06 -7.83
N ALA A 99 16.00 -0.60 -7.42
CA ALA A 99 17.18 -1.44 -7.18
C ALA A 99 16.95 -2.36 -5.98
N ILE A 100 16.36 -1.84 -4.89
CA ILE A 100 16.02 -2.59 -3.68
C ILE A 100 15.01 -3.71 -4.00
N LEU A 101 13.90 -3.36 -4.66
CA LEU A 101 12.86 -4.32 -5.03
C LEU A 101 13.37 -5.36 -6.05
N GLY A 102 14.13 -4.91 -7.05
CA GLY A 102 14.74 -5.80 -8.04
C GLY A 102 15.68 -6.83 -7.41
N ARG A 103 16.52 -6.39 -6.47
CA ARG A 103 17.42 -7.29 -5.72
C ARG A 103 16.62 -8.29 -4.88
N PHE A 104 15.60 -7.83 -4.17
CA PHE A 104 14.76 -8.72 -3.38
C PHE A 104 14.12 -9.81 -4.25
N VAL A 105 13.45 -9.40 -5.32
CA VAL A 105 12.71 -10.30 -6.21
C VAL A 105 13.63 -11.26 -6.96
N HIS A 106 14.68 -10.73 -7.61
CA HIS A 106 15.47 -11.53 -8.55
C HIS A 106 16.68 -12.22 -7.89
N GLU A 107 17.40 -11.51 -7.01
CA GLU A 107 18.62 -12.06 -6.44
C GLU A 107 18.36 -12.87 -5.16
N ILE A 108 17.52 -12.33 -4.25
CA ILE A 108 17.25 -12.98 -2.96
C ILE A 108 16.19 -14.08 -3.09
N CYS A 109 15.05 -13.77 -3.74
CA CYS A 109 13.96 -14.74 -3.94
C CYS A 109 14.20 -15.65 -5.14
N GLY A 110 15.03 -15.24 -6.11
CA GLY A 110 15.31 -16.01 -7.31
C GLY A 110 14.13 -16.08 -8.29
N CYS A 111 13.20 -15.12 -8.21
CA CYS A 111 12.05 -15.06 -9.11
C CYS A 111 12.50 -14.71 -10.53
N LYS A 112 11.91 -15.37 -11.50
CA LYS A 112 12.11 -15.07 -12.92
C LYS A 112 11.20 -13.94 -13.37
N SER A 113 11.55 -13.27 -14.48
CA SER A 113 10.69 -12.27 -15.12
C SER A 113 9.76 -12.94 -16.16
N ASP A 114 9.04 -13.98 -15.73
CA ASP A 114 8.13 -14.77 -16.55
C ASP A 114 6.66 -14.36 -16.41
N TRP A 115 6.36 -13.48 -15.46
CA TRP A 115 5.05 -12.86 -15.30
C TRP A 115 4.94 -11.63 -16.18
N ASN A 116 3.88 -11.55 -16.97
CA ASN A 116 3.61 -10.39 -17.82
C ASN A 116 2.12 -9.99 -17.74
N MET A 117 1.84 -8.70 -17.69
CA MET A 117 0.50 -8.16 -17.48
C MET A 117 -0.53 -8.56 -18.56
N PRO A 118 -0.20 -8.57 -19.86
CA PRO A 118 -1.14 -9.02 -20.90
C PRO A 118 -1.63 -10.45 -20.69
N ASP A 119 -0.75 -11.38 -20.34
CA ASP A 119 -1.12 -12.77 -20.08
C ASP A 119 -2.00 -12.87 -18.83
N TYR A 120 -1.61 -12.18 -17.77
CA TYR A 120 -2.40 -12.11 -16.53
C TYR A 120 -3.81 -11.54 -16.76
N ILE A 121 -3.94 -10.48 -17.56
CA ILE A 121 -5.25 -9.89 -17.88
C ILE A 121 -6.13 -10.92 -18.60
N ALA A 122 -5.60 -11.62 -19.59
CA ALA A 122 -6.34 -12.63 -20.33
C ALA A 122 -6.80 -13.79 -19.43
N GLU A 123 -5.92 -14.28 -18.56
CA GLU A 123 -6.22 -15.34 -17.59
C GLU A 123 -7.24 -14.86 -16.54
N ALA A 124 -7.08 -13.66 -15.99
CA ALA A 124 -8.00 -13.09 -15.03
C ALA A 124 -9.41 -12.88 -15.61
N VAL A 125 -9.50 -12.35 -16.83
CA VAL A 125 -10.78 -12.19 -17.54
C VAL A 125 -11.45 -13.54 -17.79
N ALA A 126 -10.70 -14.56 -18.22
CA ALA A 126 -11.23 -15.89 -18.43
C ALA A 126 -11.73 -16.52 -17.11
N SER A 127 -10.97 -16.37 -16.03
CA SER A 127 -11.32 -16.85 -14.69
C SER A 127 -12.59 -16.17 -14.16
N ILE A 128 -12.67 -14.84 -14.25
CA ILE A 128 -13.84 -14.07 -13.83
C ILE A 128 -15.08 -14.47 -14.64
N LYS A 129 -14.97 -14.59 -15.96
CA LYS A 129 -16.06 -15.04 -16.82
C LYS A 129 -16.55 -16.45 -16.46
N HIS A 130 -15.63 -17.34 -16.13
CA HIS A 130 -15.99 -18.70 -15.70
C HIS A 130 -16.69 -18.69 -14.34
N GLN A 131 -16.22 -17.85 -13.41
CA GLN A 131 -16.79 -17.75 -12.05
C GLN A 131 -18.17 -17.07 -12.05
N VAL A 132 -18.34 -16.00 -12.81
CA VAL A 132 -19.58 -15.21 -12.87
C VAL A 132 -20.63 -15.89 -13.76
N GLY A 133 -20.19 -16.51 -14.87
CA GLY A 133 -21.12 -17.11 -15.83
C GLY A 133 -22.06 -16.07 -16.44
N ASN A 134 -23.37 -16.23 -16.20
CA ASN A 134 -24.43 -15.30 -16.61
C ASN A 134 -24.99 -14.46 -15.44
N ASP A 135 -24.35 -14.50 -14.28
CA ASP A 135 -24.79 -13.77 -13.12
C ASP A 135 -24.38 -12.28 -13.19
N GLU A 136 -25.00 -11.47 -12.36
CA GLU A 136 -24.71 -10.04 -12.24
C GLU A 136 -23.49 -9.81 -11.37
N VAL A 137 -22.75 -8.72 -11.66
CA VAL A 137 -21.56 -8.30 -10.89
C VAL A 137 -21.78 -6.92 -10.30
N ILE A 138 -21.48 -6.77 -9.03
CA ILE A 138 -21.47 -5.47 -8.36
C ILE A 138 -20.06 -4.89 -8.42
N LEU A 139 -19.93 -3.69 -8.96
CA LEU A 139 -18.67 -2.94 -9.01
C LEU A 139 -18.69 -1.80 -8.00
N GLY A 140 -17.75 -1.82 -7.05
CA GLY A 140 -17.47 -0.68 -6.19
C GLY A 140 -16.85 0.47 -7.00
N LEU A 141 -17.55 1.58 -7.15
CA LEU A 141 -17.11 2.76 -7.89
C LEU A 141 -16.63 3.83 -6.89
N SER A 142 -15.33 4.09 -6.87
CA SER A 142 -14.70 5.01 -5.91
C SER A 142 -14.49 6.44 -6.46
N GLY A 143 -14.81 6.70 -7.73
CA GLY A 143 -14.42 7.94 -8.43
C GLY A 143 -12.97 7.95 -8.94
N GLY A 144 -12.12 7.02 -8.50
CA GLY A 144 -10.75 6.85 -8.98
C GLY A 144 -10.65 6.25 -10.37
N VAL A 145 -9.45 6.33 -10.96
CA VAL A 145 -9.20 5.92 -12.35
C VAL A 145 -9.50 4.43 -12.57
N ASP A 146 -9.04 3.55 -11.69
CA ASP A 146 -9.13 2.10 -11.89
C ASP A 146 -10.58 1.59 -11.92
N SER A 147 -11.39 2.01 -10.96
CA SER A 147 -12.81 1.64 -10.91
C SER A 147 -13.61 2.23 -12.06
N SER A 148 -13.27 3.45 -12.49
CA SER A 148 -13.91 4.13 -13.62
C SER A 148 -13.60 3.43 -14.95
N VAL A 149 -12.36 3.03 -15.16
CA VAL A 149 -11.93 2.26 -16.34
C VAL A 149 -12.57 0.87 -16.33
N ALA A 150 -12.64 0.21 -15.16
CA ALA A 150 -13.32 -1.08 -15.04
C ALA A 150 -14.80 -0.99 -15.43
N ALA A 151 -15.52 0.04 -14.94
CA ALA A 151 -16.92 0.29 -15.32
C ALA A 151 -17.09 0.52 -16.82
N TYR A 152 -16.22 1.33 -17.42
CA TYR A 152 -16.22 1.59 -18.86
C TYR A 152 -16.00 0.30 -19.66
N LEU A 153 -14.98 -0.48 -19.33
CA LEU A 153 -14.66 -1.72 -20.03
C LEU A 153 -15.75 -2.78 -19.92
N LEU A 154 -16.37 -2.91 -18.76
CA LEU A 154 -17.50 -3.82 -18.57
C LEU A 154 -18.69 -3.42 -19.45
N LYS A 155 -19.01 -2.13 -19.50
CA LYS A 155 -20.09 -1.62 -20.35
C LYS A 155 -19.81 -1.82 -21.84
N GLU A 156 -18.58 -1.55 -22.30
CA GLU A 156 -18.16 -1.80 -23.69
C GLU A 156 -18.25 -3.29 -24.08
N GLN A 157 -18.10 -4.19 -23.11
CA GLN A 157 -18.26 -5.62 -23.30
C GLN A 157 -19.72 -6.09 -23.26
N GLY A 158 -20.68 -5.16 -23.06
CA GLY A 158 -22.11 -5.45 -23.08
C GLY A 158 -22.70 -5.93 -21.76
N TYR A 159 -21.99 -5.80 -20.65
CA TYR A 159 -22.54 -6.11 -19.32
C TYR A 159 -23.46 -5.00 -18.82
N GLU A 160 -24.49 -5.38 -18.07
CA GLU A 160 -25.25 -4.43 -17.26
C GLU A 160 -24.42 -4.07 -16.03
N VAL A 161 -24.07 -2.79 -15.89
CA VAL A 161 -23.21 -2.28 -14.82
C VAL A 161 -23.99 -1.35 -13.93
N ILE A 162 -23.90 -1.56 -12.63
CA ILE A 162 -24.44 -0.65 -11.60
C ILE A 162 -23.25 -0.15 -10.78
N GLY A 163 -23.08 1.17 -10.71
CA GLY A 163 -22.08 1.82 -9.87
C GLY A 163 -22.56 1.86 -8.41
N LEU A 164 -21.74 1.37 -7.48
CA LEU A 164 -22.01 1.41 -6.06
C LEU A 164 -20.90 2.16 -5.34
N PHE A 165 -21.22 3.26 -4.67
CA PHE A 165 -20.31 3.96 -3.79
C PHE A 165 -20.58 3.57 -2.34
N MET A 166 -19.51 3.15 -1.62
CA MET A 166 -19.63 2.73 -0.22
C MET A 166 -19.09 3.81 0.70
N LYS A 167 -19.94 4.42 1.51
CA LYS A 167 -19.53 5.29 2.60
C LYS A 167 -19.24 4.44 3.84
N ASN A 168 -17.96 4.19 4.11
CA ASN A 168 -17.53 3.29 5.17
C ASN A 168 -17.20 4.00 6.49
N TRP A 169 -16.85 5.29 6.45
CA TRP A 169 -16.40 6.02 7.61
C TRP A 169 -16.95 7.44 7.62
N HIS A 170 -17.46 7.86 8.77
CA HIS A 170 -17.74 9.26 9.07
C HIS A 170 -17.56 9.48 10.57
N ASP A 171 -16.61 10.32 10.96
CA ASP A 171 -16.40 10.70 12.34
C ASP A 171 -16.57 12.22 12.47
N GLU A 172 -17.67 12.63 13.05
CA GLU A 172 -17.99 14.05 13.28
C GLU A 172 -17.04 14.70 14.30
N SER A 173 -16.35 13.91 15.12
CA SER A 173 -15.44 14.40 16.16
C SER A 173 -14.04 14.77 15.64
N VAL A 174 -13.67 14.29 14.44
CA VAL A 174 -12.32 14.47 13.85
C VAL A 174 -12.33 15.45 12.67
N THR A 175 -13.49 15.83 12.15
CA THR A 175 -13.62 16.79 11.07
C THR A 175 -13.37 18.22 11.56
N ILE A 176 -12.11 18.66 11.55
CA ILE A 176 -11.70 20.03 11.91
C ILE A 176 -12.07 21.06 10.83
N SER A 177 -12.36 20.61 9.61
CA SER A 177 -12.89 21.41 8.50
C SER A 177 -14.23 20.85 8.07
N ASN A 178 -15.17 21.71 7.68
CA ASN A 178 -16.49 21.33 7.13
C ASN A 178 -16.40 20.59 5.78
N GLU A 179 -15.24 20.05 5.42
CA GLU A 179 -15.01 19.28 4.19
C GLU A 179 -15.15 17.79 4.54
N CYS A 180 -16.18 17.17 3.98
CA CYS A 180 -16.38 15.72 4.07
C CYS A 180 -15.69 15.06 2.87
N PRO A 181 -14.52 14.40 3.03
CA PRO A 181 -13.76 13.83 1.92
C PRO A 181 -14.59 12.86 1.06
N TRP A 182 -15.46 12.07 1.69
CA TRP A 182 -16.33 11.13 0.97
C TRP A 182 -17.35 11.80 0.04
N LEU A 183 -17.65 13.08 0.25
CA LEU A 183 -18.63 13.80 -0.60
C LEU A 183 -18.03 14.13 -1.97
N GLU A 184 -16.75 14.54 -2.02
CA GLU A 184 -16.02 14.75 -3.28
C GLU A 184 -15.87 13.44 -4.03
N ASP A 185 -15.40 12.38 -3.37
CA ASP A 185 -15.25 11.05 -3.98
C ASP A 185 -16.57 10.50 -4.52
N SER A 186 -17.66 10.69 -3.77
CA SER A 186 -19.02 10.30 -4.19
C SER A 186 -19.50 11.09 -5.40
N ASN A 187 -19.22 12.40 -5.44
CA ASN A 187 -19.56 13.25 -6.59
C ASN A 187 -18.76 12.84 -7.84
N ASP A 188 -17.49 12.55 -7.70
CA ASP A 188 -16.64 12.08 -8.80
C ASP A 188 -17.13 10.74 -9.34
N ALA A 189 -17.48 9.81 -8.46
CA ALA A 189 -18.07 8.53 -8.83
C ALA A 189 -19.42 8.71 -9.56
N MET A 190 -20.27 9.63 -9.10
CA MET A 190 -21.54 9.96 -9.75
C MET A 190 -21.34 10.56 -11.14
N ILE A 191 -20.36 11.48 -11.30
CA ILE A 191 -20.01 12.07 -12.60
C ILE A 191 -19.56 11.01 -13.60
N VAL A 192 -18.77 10.02 -13.14
CA VAL A 192 -18.34 8.90 -13.96
C VAL A 192 -19.52 8.04 -14.37
N ALA A 193 -20.39 7.70 -13.42
CA ALA A 193 -21.60 6.90 -13.68
C ALA A 193 -22.53 7.59 -14.70
N ASP A 194 -22.74 8.89 -14.55
CA ASP A 194 -23.53 9.70 -15.50
C ASP A 194 -22.92 9.71 -16.90
N LYS A 195 -21.60 9.91 -17.02
CA LYS A 195 -20.90 9.86 -18.31
C LYS A 195 -20.99 8.49 -18.99
N LEU A 196 -20.95 7.45 -18.19
CA LEU A 196 -21.10 6.08 -18.68
C LEU A 196 -22.57 5.69 -18.91
N GLY A 197 -23.52 6.48 -18.43
CA GLY A 197 -24.96 6.15 -18.50
C GLY A 197 -25.29 4.84 -17.77
N ILE A 198 -24.71 4.64 -16.58
CA ILE A 198 -24.99 3.50 -15.70
C ILE A 198 -25.73 3.96 -14.44
N PRO A 199 -26.62 3.13 -13.87
CA PRO A 199 -27.23 3.42 -12.56
C PRO A 199 -26.16 3.60 -11.48
N PHE A 200 -26.42 4.52 -10.54
CA PHE A 200 -25.49 4.82 -9.44
C PHE A 200 -26.22 4.82 -8.10
N GLN A 201 -25.64 4.21 -7.09
CA GLN A 201 -26.19 4.18 -5.73
C GLN A 201 -25.08 4.45 -4.71
N VAL A 202 -25.43 5.18 -3.66
CA VAL A 202 -24.59 5.37 -2.47
C VAL A 202 -25.14 4.49 -1.35
N VAL A 203 -24.29 3.65 -0.76
CA VAL A 203 -24.64 2.81 0.38
C VAL A 203 -23.86 3.29 1.60
N ASP A 204 -24.57 3.67 2.64
CA ASP A 204 -23.95 4.04 3.92
C ASP A 204 -23.73 2.77 4.76
N LEU A 205 -22.48 2.40 4.95
CA LEU A 205 -22.03 1.27 5.75
C LEU A 205 -21.30 1.72 7.02
N SER A 206 -21.39 3.00 7.40
CA SER A 206 -20.63 3.59 8.50
C SER A 206 -20.87 2.88 9.83
N GLU A 207 -22.11 2.47 10.10
CA GLU A 207 -22.46 1.74 11.32
C GLU A 207 -21.87 0.34 11.34
N GLN A 208 -22.05 -0.42 10.24
CA GLN A 208 -21.50 -1.77 10.11
C GLN A 208 -19.97 -1.79 10.13
N TYR A 209 -19.34 -0.78 9.52
CA TYR A 209 -17.89 -0.64 9.53
C TYR A 209 -17.39 -0.32 10.95
N ARG A 210 -18.08 0.56 11.66
CA ARG A 210 -17.76 0.87 13.05
C ARG A 210 -17.85 -0.37 13.92
N GLU A 211 -18.97 -1.08 13.90
CA GLU A 211 -19.20 -2.26 14.74
C GLU A 211 -18.24 -3.42 14.44
N ARG A 212 -17.97 -3.68 13.15
CA ARG A 212 -17.25 -4.87 12.73
C ARG A 212 -15.74 -4.68 12.58
N ILE A 213 -15.29 -3.45 12.36
CA ILE A 213 -13.88 -3.14 12.11
C ILE A 213 -13.32 -2.28 13.23
N VAL A 214 -13.93 -1.12 13.51
CA VAL A 214 -13.39 -0.15 14.44
C VAL A 214 -13.47 -0.67 15.87
N ASP A 215 -14.65 -1.10 16.30
CA ASP A 215 -14.86 -1.61 17.66
C ASP A 215 -14.05 -2.90 17.90
N TYR A 216 -13.87 -3.72 16.86
CA TYR A 216 -13.00 -4.89 16.92
C TYR A 216 -11.53 -4.50 17.11
N MET A 217 -11.02 -3.50 16.37
CA MET A 217 -9.64 -3.00 16.50
C MET A 217 -9.33 -2.41 17.88
N PHE A 218 -10.33 -1.85 18.57
CA PHE A 218 -10.16 -1.26 19.89
C PHE A 218 -10.53 -2.21 21.04
N SER A 219 -11.05 -3.40 20.76
CA SER A 219 -11.39 -4.41 21.76
C SER A 219 -10.26 -5.41 22.06
N GLU A 220 -9.18 -5.40 21.31
CA GLU A 220 -7.92 -6.14 21.52
C GLU A 220 -6.81 -5.20 22.07
#